data_7ca227bb55e28099bcf8a95f66e9c0eb
#
_entry.id   7ca227bb55e28099bcf8a95f66e9c0eb
#
_cell.length_a   1.000
_cell.length_b   1.000
_cell.length_c   1.000
_cell.angle_alpha   90.00
_cell.angle_beta   90.00
_cell.angle_gamma   90.00
#
_symmetry.space_group_name_H-M   'P 1'
#
loop_
_entity.id
_entity.type
_entity.pdbx_description
1 polymer ?
#
loop_
_entity_poly.entity_id
_entity_poly.type
_entity_poly.pdbx_seq_one_letter_code
_entity_poly.pdbx_strand_id
1 'polypeptide(L)'
;MDDIAGKVALVTGASRGIGRAIALALARAGADLAINYRSREAEAAAVATQIRGLGRRCIPVRADVSKSAEVARLVETVQAQLGAIEILVNNAGIARPQPLEEITESDWDELLAVNLTSCFLLTQAVLPGMRARRWGRIINLSSVAAQVGGVVGPHYAASKAGLLGLTHSYAALLAKEGITANAIAPALILTEMVTSNLKARPDLIPVGRFGDPEEVAEVALALARNGYITGQTINLNGGWVMS
;
A
#
# COMPACT_ATOMS: atom_id res chain seq x y z
N MET A 1 -0.88 16.16 -15.73
CA MET A 1 -0.51 15.26 -14.63
C MET A 1 0.31 16.05 -13.63
N ASP A 2 0.09 15.81 -12.34
CA ASP A 2 0.83 16.53 -11.29
C ASP A 2 2.30 16.10 -11.31
N ASP A 3 3.19 17.07 -11.08
CA ASP A 3 4.58 16.77 -10.79
C ASP A 3 4.70 16.35 -9.32
N ILE A 4 5.34 15.22 -9.08
CA ILE A 4 5.60 14.70 -7.73
C ILE A 4 7.08 14.86 -7.32
N ALA A 5 7.88 15.58 -8.11
CA ALA A 5 9.27 15.88 -7.76
C ALA A 5 9.33 16.68 -6.46
N GLY A 6 10.16 16.22 -5.53
CA GLY A 6 10.30 16.84 -4.20
C GLY A 6 9.16 16.53 -3.21
N LYS A 7 8.09 15.87 -3.63
CA LYS A 7 7.03 15.40 -2.72
C LYS A 7 7.55 14.29 -1.80
N VAL A 8 7.08 14.27 -0.56
CA VAL A 8 7.43 13.22 0.40
C VAL A 8 6.39 12.10 0.33
N ALA A 9 6.87 10.90 0.03
CA ALA A 9 6.05 9.68 0.01
C ALA A 9 6.40 8.75 1.18
N LEU A 10 5.38 8.24 1.89
CA LEU A 10 5.51 7.14 2.83
C LEU A 10 4.93 5.87 2.20
N VAL A 11 5.76 4.83 2.06
CA VAL A 11 5.33 3.52 1.59
C VAL A 11 5.50 2.51 2.72
N THR A 12 4.40 1.91 3.18
CA THR A 12 4.46 0.91 4.25
C THR A 12 4.76 -0.49 3.70
N GLY A 13 5.51 -1.30 4.47
CA GLY A 13 5.92 -2.63 4.04
C GLY A 13 6.81 -2.61 2.78
N ALA A 14 7.69 -1.60 2.65
CA ALA A 14 8.44 -1.32 1.42
C ALA A 14 9.82 -1.98 1.33
N SER A 15 10.16 -2.89 2.23
CA SER A 15 11.45 -3.60 2.18
C SER A 15 11.56 -4.60 1.02
N ARG A 16 10.44 -5.05 0.43
CA ARG A 16 10.39 -6.04 -0.66
C ARG A 16 9.09 -5.94 -1.48
N GLY A 17 8.99 -6.80 -2.51
CA GLY A 17 7.76 -7.03 -3.28
C GLY A 17 7.15 -5.76 -3.85
N ILE A 18 5.84 -5.67 -3.79
CA ILE A 18 5.05 -4.55 -4.33
C ILE A 18 5.48 -3.21 -3.70
N GLY A 19 5.63 -3.17 -2.37
CA GLY A 19 6.00 -1.92 -1.69
C GLY A 19 7.37 -1.38 -2.13
N ARG A 20 8.37 -2.27 -2.33
CA ARG A 20 9.67 -1.89 -2.89
C ARG A 20 9.54 -1.34 -4.31
N ALA A 21 8.78 -2.02 -5.18
CA ALA A 21 8.60 -1.58 -6.56
C ALA A 21 7.93 -0.20 -6.62
N ILE A 22 6.89 0.03 -5.81
CA ILE A 22 6.21 1.33 -5.70
C ILE A 22 7.18 2.40 -5.20
N ALA A 23 7.95 2.14 -4.14
CA ALA A 23 8.91 3.10 -3.59
C ALA A 23 9.95 3.52 -4.65
N LEU A 24 10.49 2.55 -5.41
CA LEU A 24 11.43 2.83 -6.49
C LEU A 24 10.80 3.61 -7.65
N ALA A 25 9.56 3.30 -8.03
CA ALA A 25 8.85 4.03 -9.10
C ALA A 25 8.59 5.49 -8.71
N LEU A 26 8.13 5.75 -7.48
CA LEU A 26 7.95 7.10 -6.96
C LEU A 26 9.27 7.87 -6.87
N ALA A 27 10.37 7.21 -6.47
CA ALA A 27 11.70 7.81 -6.42
C ALA A 27 12.21 8.20 -7.81
N ARG A 28 12.05 7.33 -8.81
CA ARG A 28 12.39 7.64 -10.23
C ARG A 28 11.59 8.83 -10.76
N ALA A 29 10.37 9.01 -10.28
CA ALA A 29 9.53 10.16 -10.61
C ALA A 29 9.83 11.42 -9.77
N GLY A 30 10.88 11.40 -8.95
CA GLY A 30 11.39 12.56 -8.24
C GLY A 30 10.90 12.72 -6.79
N ALA A 31 10.11 11.80 -6.24
CA ALA A 31 9.68 11.86 -4.85
C ALA A 31 10.82 11.51 -3.87
N ASP A 32 10.80 12.10 -2.69
CA ASP A 32 11.60 11.67 -1.54
C ASP A 32 10.83 10.62 -0.74
N LEU A 33 11.52 9.61 -0.19
CA LEU A 33 10.88 8.40 0.33
C LEU A 33 11.12 8.16 1.81
N ALA A 34 10.04 7.88 2.53
CA ALA A 34 10.11 7.11 3.76
C ALA A 34 9.62 5.69 3.46
N ILE A 35 10.45 4.70 3.72
CA ILE A 35 10.10 3.29 3.58
C ILE A 35 9.94 2.66 4.96
N ASN A 36 8.74 2.19 5.25
CA ASN A 36 8.49 1.51 6.51
C ASN A 36 8.72 0.01 6.37
N TYR A 37 9.25 -0.58 7.43
CA TYR A 37 9.41 -2.03 7.59
C TYR A 37 9.18 -2.45 9.05
N ARG A 38 8.83 -3.73 9.28
CA ARG A 38 8.67 -4.28 10.64
C ARG A 38 9.91 -5.06 11.11
N SER A 39 10.42 -5.98 10.28
CA SER A 39 11.46 -6.93 10.68
C SER A 39 12.62 -7.07 9.71
N ARG A 40 12.49 -6.61 8.46
CA ARG A 40 13.49 -6.82 7.38
C ARG A 40 14.36 -5.58 7.20
N GLU A 41 15.27 -5.36 8.15
CA GLU A 41 16.10 -4.14 8.18
C GLU A 41 17.12 -4.10 7.06
N ALA A 42 17.81 -5.20 6.77
CA ALA A 42 18.83 -5.24 5.71
C ALA A 42 18.22 -4.97 4.33
N GLU A 43 17.07 -5.57 4.04
CA GLU A 43 16.37 -5.34 2.77
C GLU A 43 15.86 -3.89 2.66
N ALA A 44 15.34 -3.32 3.76
CA ALA A 44 14.93 -1.92 3.78
C ALA A 44 16.13 -0.98 3.57
N ALA A 45 17.28 -1.26 4.18
CA ALA A 45 18.50 -0.50 3.97
C ALA A 45 18.99 -0.58 2.51
N ALA A 46 18.91 -1.76 1.89
CA ALA A 46 19.24 -1.94 0.48
C ALA A 46 18.32 -1.13 -0.46
N VAL A 47 17.00 -1.11 -0.19
CA VAL A 47 16.05 -0.28 -0.95
C VAL A 47 16.37 1.20 -0.76
N ALA A 48 16.63 1.64 0.48
CA ALA A 48 16.99 3.03 0.75
C ALA A 48 18.28 3.45 0.00
N THR A 49 19.28 2.56 -0.07
CA THR A 49 20.50 2.80 -0.84
C THR A 49 20.21 2.96 -2.33
N GLN A 50 19.36 2.11 -2.90
CA GLN A 50 18.96 2.24 -4.31
C GLN A 50 18.24 3.58 -4.58
N ILE A 51 17.33 4.00 -3.70
CA ILE A 51 16.62 5.28 -3.82
C ILE A 51 17.58 6.47 -3.73
N ARG A 52 18.55 6.42 -2.81
CA ARG A 52 19.59 7.47 -2.69
C ARG A 52 20.47 7.51 -3.94
N GLY A 53 20.76 6.36 -4.55
CA GLY A 53 21.47 6.25 -5.83
C GLY A 53 20.72 6.91 -7.01
N LEU A 54 19.40 7.10 -6.89
CA LEU A 54 18.59 7.88 -7.84
C LEU A 54 18.61 9.40 -7.54
N GLY A 55 19.42 9.85 -6.58
CA GLY A 55 19.51 11.27 -6.19
C GLY A 55 18.34 11.73 -5.31
N ARG A 56 17.59 10.82 -4.67
CA ARG A 56 16.46 11.19 -3.79
C ARG A 56 16.80 10.97 -2.33
N ARG A 57 16.20 11.78 -1.45
CA ARG A 57 16.28 11.52 -0.01
C ARG A 57 15.48 10.28 0.31
N CYS A 58 16.03 9.40 1.16
CA CYS A 58 15.30 8.22 1.62
C CYS A 58 15.69 7.85 3.05
N ILE A 59 14.69 7.58 3.88
CA ILE A 59 14.86 7.05 5.23
C ILE A 59 14.10 5.74 5.39
N PRO A 60 14.75 4.65 5.85
CA PRO A 60 14.08 3.47 6.32
C PRO A 60 13.65 3.68 7.78
N VAL A 61 12.37 3.39 8.10
CA VAL A 61 11.84 3.56 9.46
C VAL A 61 11.17 2.27 9.92
N ARG A 62 11.70 1.70 11.00
CA ARG A 62 11.11 0.52 11.63
C ARG A 62 9.89 0.90 12.45
N ALA A 63 8.71 0.30 12.12
CA ALA A 63 7.50 0.43 12.91
C ALA A 63 6.53 -0.72 12.60
N ASP A 64 5.83 -1.21 13.61
CA ASP A 64 4.66 -2.07 13.43
C ASP A 64 3.43 -1.18 13.26
N VAL A 65 2.93 -1.12 12.03
CA VAL A 65 1.81 -0.26 11.65
C VAL A 65 0.47 -0.66 12.29
N SER A 66 0.38 -1.84 12.88
CA SER A 66 -0.79 -2.26 13.66
C SER A 66 -0.90 -1.57 15.04
N LYS A 67 0.17 -0.86 15.47
CA LYS A 67 0.28 -0.22 16.78
C LYS A 67 0.20 1.31 16.64
N SER A 68 -0.83 1.93 17.19
CA SER A 68 -1.06 3.38 17.07
C SER A 68 0.12 4.24 17.54
N ALA A 69 0.77 3.87 18.65
CA ALA A 69 1.94 4.59 19.15
C ALA A 69 3.14 4.50 18.19
N GLU A 70 3.32 3.36 17.49
CA GLU A 70 4.38 3.21 16.50
C GLU A 70 4.07 3.95 15.20
N VAL A 71 2.79 4.02 14.81
CA VAL A 71 2.34 4.84 13.67
C VAL A 71 2.60 6.32 13.94
N ALA A 72 2.27 6.82 15.13
CA ALA A 72 2.53 8.22 15.51
C ALA A 72 4.03 8.53 15.40
N ARG A 73 4.89 7.70 16.02
CA ARG A 73 6.35 7.85 15.96
C ARG A 73 6.90 7.76 14.52
N LEU A 74 6.35 6.86 13.70
CA LEU A 74 6.73 6.73 12.29
C LEU A 74 6.48 8.04 11.55
N VAL A 75 5.26 8.59 11.67
CA VAL A 75 4.86 9.84 10.99
C VAL A 75 5.69 11.02 11.49
N GLU A 76 5.87 11.17 12.80
CA GLU A 76 6.73 12.21 13.40
C GLU A 76 8.17 12.14 12.88
N THR A 77 8.76 10.92 12.83
CA THR A 77 10.11 10.71 12.31
C THR A 77 10.22 11.14 10.85
N VAL A 78 9.25 10.78 10.02
CA VAL A 78 9.24 11.17 8.61
C VAL A 78 9.11 12.68 8.47
N GLN A 79 8.20 13.29 9.21
CA GLN A 79 7.97 14.73 9.16
C GLN A 79 9.20 15.54 9.60
N ALA A 80 9.91 15.07 10.62
CA ALA A 80 11.13 15.72 11.11
C ALA A 80 12.29 15.64 10.12
N GLN A 81 12.43 14.53 9.38
CA GLN A 81 13.59 14.30 8.52
C GLN A 81 13.37 14.65 7.03
N LEU A 82 12.16 14.46 6.52
CA LEU A 82 11.84 14.68 5.11
C LEU A 82 10.85 15.83 4.88
N GLY A 83 10.02 16.12 5.85
CA GLY A 83 8.90 17.05 5.74
C GLY A 83 7.55 16.33 5.73
N ALA A 84 6.48 17.09 5.54
CA ALA A 84 5.13 16.53 5.59
C ALA A 84 4.89 15.49 4.49
N ILE A 85 4.25 14.40 4.88
CA ILE A 85 3.89 13.29 4.00
C ILE A 85 2.74 13.75 3.09
N GLU A 86 2.99 13.74 1.79
CA GLU A 86 2.05 14.17 0.76
C GLU A 86 1.47 12.98 -0.02
N ILE A 87 2.23 11.87 -0.10
CA ILE A 87 1.80 10.63 -0.73
C ILE A 87 1.88 9.52 0.31
N LEU A 88 0.75 8.88 0.62
CA LEU A 88 0.69 7.72 1.50
C LEU A 88 0.31 6.48 0.70
N VAL A 89 1.17 5.46 0.73
CA VAL A 89 0.90 4.15 0.16
C VAL A 89 0.75 3.13 1.29
N ASN A 90 -0.47 2.76 1.58
CA ASN A 90 -0.84 1.73 2.53
C ASN A 90 -0.68 0.35 1.87
N ASN A 91 0.56 -0.17 1.87
CA ASN A 91 0.91 -1.44 1.26
C ASN A 91 1.19 -2.54 2.29
N ALA A 92 1.58 -2.21 3.51
CA ALA A 92 1.82 -3.22 4.54
C ALA A 92 0.60 -4.13 4.73
N GLY A 93 0.84 -5.43 4.73
CA GLY A 93 -0.22 -6.41 4.88
C GLY A 93 0.34 -7.81 5.09
N ILE A 94 -0.47 -8.64 5.70
CA ILE A 94 -0.20 -10.07 5.90
C ILE A 94 -1.30 -10.90 5.27
N ALA A 95 -0.92 -12.12 4.86
CA ALA A 95 -1.84 -13.15 4.42
C ALA A 95 -1.44 -14.45 5.11
N ARG A 96 -2.40 -15.10 5.75
CA ARG A 96 -2.18 -16.39 6.44
C ARG A 96 -3.25 -17.36 5.97
N PRO A 97 -2.96 -18.14 4.91
CA PRO A 97 -3.89 -19.19 4.48
C PRO A 97 -4.06 -20.23 5.59
N GLN A 98 -5.31 -20.47 6.00
CA GLN A 98 -5.68 -21.42 7.03
C GLN A 98 -6.96 -22.18 6.62
N PRO A 99 -7.17 -23.42 7.06
CA PRO A 99 -8.48 -24.06 7.02
C PRO A 99 -9.52 -23.18 7.72
N LEU A 100 -10.75 -23.17 7.20
CA LEU A 100 -11.81 -22.27 7.71
C LEU A 100 -12.09 -22.50 9.20
N GLU A 101 -12.10 -23.76 9.61
CA GLU A 101 -12.36 -24.21 10.97
C GLU A 101 -11.22 -23.91 11.97
N GLU A 102 -10.04 -23.56 11.48
CA GLU A 102 -8.87 -23.23 12.32
C GLU A 102 -8.69 -21.75 12.54
N ILE A 103 -9.46 -20.90 11.83
CA ILE A 103 -9.37 -19.45 11.97
C ILE A 103 -9.95 -19.03 13.33
N THR A 104 -9.08 -18.49 14.18
CA THR A 104 -9.45 -17.99 15.51
C THR A 104 -9.81 -16.50 15.50
N GLU A 105 -10.44 -16.03 16.58
CA GLU A 105 -10.67 -14.59 16.82
C GLU A 105 -9.34 -13.80 16.81
N SER A 106 -8.27 -14.38 17.38
CA SER A 106 -6.94 -13.76 17.37
C SER A 106 -6.37 -13.60 15.96
N ASP A 107 -6.59 -14.58 15.07
CA ASP A 107 -6.18 -14.49 13.65
C ASP A 107 -6.96 -13.40 12.92
N TRP A 108 -8.27 -13.32 13.20
CA TRP A 108 -9.14 -12.26 12.68
C TRP A 108 -8.64 -10.88 13.11
N ASP A 109 -8.42 -10.68 14.41
CA ASP A 109 -7.99 -9.40 14.97
C ASP A 109 -6.61 -8.97 14.44
N GLU A 110 -5.65 -9.90 14.35
CA GLU A 110 -4.33 -9.61 13.80
C GLU A 110 -4.42 -9.15 12.34
N LEU A 111 -5.18 -9.87 11.51
CA LEU A 111 -5.32 -9.50 10.11
C LEU A 111 -6.00 -8.15 9.92
N LEU A 112 -7.08 -7.89 10.65
CA LEU A 112 -7.74 -6.58 10.60
C LEU A 112 -6.82 -5.47 11.11
N ALA A 113 -6.12 -5.69 12.20
CA ALA A 113 -5.20 -4.70 12.75
C ALA A 113 -4.11 -4.30 11.75
N VAL A 114 -3.49 -5.30 11.08
CA VAL A 114 -2.40 -5.06 10.12
C VAL A 114 -2.91 -4.55 8.79
N ASN A 115 -3.97 -5.16 8.22
CA ASN A 115 -4.37 -4.90 6.84
C ASN A 115 -5.36 -3.73 6.69
N LEU A 116 -6.14 -3.42 7.73
CA LEU A 116 -7.21 -2.43 7.66
C LEU A 116 -7.03 -1.29 8.67
N THR A 117 -6.94 -1.62 9.95
CA THR A 117 -6.83 -0.58 11.00
C THR A 117 -5.58 0.26 10.83
N SER A 118 -4.46 -0.33 10.41
CA SER A 118 -3.22 0.40 10.11
C SER A 118 -3.42 1.49 9.05
N CYS A 119 -4.19 1.20 8.00
CA CYS A 119 -4.45 2.15 6.93
C CYS A 119 -5.29 3.35 7.42
N PHE A 120 -6.24 3.10 8.30
CA PHE A 120 -6.98 4.15 9.00
C PHE A 120 -6.04 5.00 9.87
N LEU A 121 -5.24 4.38 10.74
CA LEU A 121 -4.32 5.07 11.64
C LEU A 121 -3.31 5.95 10.89
N LEU A 122 -2.69 5.41 9.86
CA LEU A 122 -1.72 6.14 9.02
C LEU A 122 -2.39 7.31 8.31
N THR A 123 -3.56 7.09 7.70
CA THR A 123 -4.30 8.16 7.03
C THR A 123 -4.65 9.28 7.98
N GLN A 124 -5.18 8.97 9.18
CA GLN A 124 -5.49 9.98 10.19
C GLN A 124 -4.24 10.78 10.61
N ALA A 125 -3.10 10.11 10.76
CA ALA A 125 -1.86 10.75 11.19
C ALA A 125 -1.26 11.71 10.14
N VAL A 126 -1.41 11.41 8.83
CA VAL A 126 -0.87 12.26 7.76
C VAL A 126 -1.85 13.34 7.28
N LEU A 127 -3.15 13.13 7.51
CA LEU A 127 -4.23 13.97 6.98
C LEU A 127 -4.10 15.46 7.35
N PRO A 128 -3.72 15.86 8.59
CA PRO A 128 -3.54 17.28 8.91
C PRO A 128 -2.52 17.99 8.00
N GLY A 129 -1.41 17.32 7.69
CA GLY A 129 -0.38 17.84 6.78
C GLY A 129 -0.86 17.96 5.34
N MET A 130 -1.63 16.99 4.84
CA MET A 130 -2.23 17.02 3.50
C MET A 130 -3.28 18.15 3.39
N ARG A 131 -4.14 18.32 4.41
CA ARG A 131 -5.13 19.40 4.49
C ARG A 131 -4.49 20.79 4.45
N ALA A 132 -3.45 21.01 5.27
CA ALA A 132 -2.75 22.28 5.30
C ALA A 132 -2.16 22.68 3.94
N ARG A 133 -1.80 21.71 3.10
CA ARG A 133 -1.26 21.89 1.75
C ARG A 133 -2.33 21.90 0.66
N ARG A 134 -3.57 21.51 1.00
CA ARG A 134 -4.64 21.26 0.03
C ARG A 134 -4.18 20.33 -1.11
N TRP A 135 -3.36 19.34 -0.74
CA TRP A 135 -2.81 18.35 -1.67
C TRP A 135 -2.47 17.06 -0.91
N GLY A 136 -2.90 15.93 -1.41
CA GLY A 136 -2.59 14.62 -0.87
C GLY A 136 -2.97 13.49 -1.81
N ARG A 137 -2.24 12.37 -1.70
CA ARG A 137 -2.52 11.13 -2.46
C ARG A 137 -2.49 9.94 -1.50
N ILE A 138 -3.62 9.27 -1.36
CA ILE A 138 -3.78 8.07 -0.52
C ILE A 138 -4.02 6.90 -1.46
N ILE A 139 -3.16 5.89 -1.38
CA ILE A 139 -3.21 4.69 -2.22
C ILE A 139 -3.24 3.46 -1.32
N ASN A 140 -4.34 2.72 -1.35
CA ASN A 140 -4.56 1.54 -0.53
C ASN A 140 -4.34 0.26 -1.34
N LEU A 141 -3.46 -0.64 -0.91
CA LEU A 141 -3.25 -1.95 -1.53
C LEU A 141 -4.29 -2.94 -1.00
N SER A 142 -5.38 -3.07 -1.78
CA SER A 142 -6.42 -4.06 -1.56
C SER A 142 -6.01 -5.41 -2.17
N SER A 143 -6.93 -6.17 -2.70
CA SER A 143 -6.73 -7.46 -3.36
C SER A 143 -7.98 -7.84 -4.17
N VAL A 144 -7.82 -8.69 -5.15
CA VAL A 144 -8.94 -9.37 -5.83
C VAL A 144 -9.83 -10.12 -4.80
N ALA A 145 -9.24 -10.60 -3.71
CA ALA A 145 -9.97 -11.26 -2.62
C ALA A 145 -11.03 -10.37 -1.94
N ALA A 146 -10.91 -9.06 -2.05
CA ALA A 146 -11.93 -8.11 -1.57
C ALA A 146 -13.27 -8.24 -2.32
N GLN A 147 -13.25 -8.77 -3.54
CA GLN A 147 -14.40 -8.85 -4.44
C GLN A 147 -14.95 -10.26 -4.60
N VAL A 148 -14.06 -11.27 -4.65
CA VAL A 148 -14.44 -12.65 -4.91
C VAL A 148 -14.15 -13.61 -3.76
N GLY A 149 -13.66 -13.11 -2.62
CA GLY A 149 -13.14 -13.95 -1.55
C GLY A 149 -11.80 -14.57 -1.94
N GLY A 150 -11.54 -15.80 -1.55
CA GLY A 150 -10.32 -16.50 -1.94
C GLY A 150 -9.82 -17.49 -0.90
N VAL A 151 -8.71 -18.15 -1.24
CA VAL A 151 -8.13 -19.28 -0.50
C VAL A 151 -7.43 -18.88 0.80
N VAL A 152 -7.23 -17.59 1.04
CA VAL A 152 -6.56 -17.10 2.27
C VAL A 152 -7.49 -17.17 3.48
N GLY A 153 -8.79 -16.93 3.25
CA GLY A 153 -9.81 -17.01 4.29
C GLY A 153 -10.62 -15.71 4.44
N PRO A 154 -11.76 -15.78 5.17
CA PRO A 154 -12.70 -14.67 5.32
C PRO A 154 -12.10 -13.44 6.02
N HIS A 155 -11.21 -13.62 6.98
CA HIS A 155 -10.51 -12.55 7.69
C HIS A 155 -9.67 -11.68 6.73
N TYR A 156 -8.96 -12.31 5.79
CA TYR A 156 -8.20 -11.60 4.77
C TYR A 156 -9.14 -10.87 3.79
N ALA A 157 -10.13 -11.57 3.26
CA ALA A 157 -11.11 -10.99 2.33
C ALA A 157 -11.83 -9.79 2.96
N ALA A 158 -12.31 -9.92 4.20
CA ALA A 158 -12.95 -8.84 4.95
C ALA A 158 -12.00 -7.64 5.15
N SER A 159 -10.74 -7.88 5.54
CA SER A 159 -9.76 -6.81 5.72
C SER A 159 -9.50 -6.03 4.43
N LYS A 160 -9.42 -6.73 3.28
CA LYS A 160 -9.19 -6.12 1.97
C LYS A 160 -10.44 -5.46 1.39
N ALA A 161 -11.62 -5.98 1.67
CA ALA A 161 -12.90 -5.35 1.32
C ALA A 161 -13.12 -4.06 2.13
N GLY A 162 -12.76 -4.04 3.41
CA GLY A 162 -12.82 -2.85 4.24
C GLY A 162 -12.01 -1.68 3.68
N LEU A 163 -10.89 -1.95 2.97
CA LEU A 163 -10.10 -0.90 2.31
C LEU A 163 -10.87 -0.20 1.19
N LEU A 164 -11.79 -0.89 0.50
CA LEU A 164 -12.64 -0.29 -0.52
C LEU A 164 -13.59 0.74 0.11
N GLY A 165 -14.21 0.37 1.23
CA GLY A 165 -15.06 1.28 2.00
C GLY A 165 -14.30 2.52 2.53
N LEU A 166 -13.08 2.32 3.09
CA LEU A 166 -12.23 3.43 3.50
C LEU A 166 -11.86 4.34 2.32
N THR A 167 -11.52 3.76 1.18
CA THR A 167 -11.17 4.49 -0.04
C THR A 167 -12.33 5.38 -0.51
N HIS A 168 -13.53 4.82 -0.61
CA HIS A 168 -14.71 5.58 -1.02
C HIS A 168 -15.03 6.71 -0.03
N SER A 169 -14.97 6.42 1.28
CA SER A 169 -15.24 7.41 2.32
C SER A 169 -14.24 8.58 2.28
N TYR A 170 -12.93 8.28 2.24
CA TYR A 170 -11.92 9.33 2.14
C TYR A 170 -12.01 10.12 0.83
N ALA A 171 -12.28 9.46 -0.29
CA ALA A 171 -12.46 10.14 -1.56
C ALA A 171 -13.63 11.14 -1.51
N ALA A 172 -14.79 10.71 -1.01
CA ALA A 172 -15.97 11.56 -0.90
C ALA A 172 -15.76 12.77 0.03
N LEU A 173 -15.09 12.54 1.15
CA LEU A 173 -14.89 13.59 2.17
C LEU A 173 -13.77 14.56 1.84
N LEU A 174 -12.73 14.14 1.08
CA LEU A 174 -11.50 14.90 0.94
C LEU A 174 -11.27 15.48 -0.47
N ALA A 175 -12.08 15.11 -1.47
CA ALA A 175 -11.88 15.55 -2.86
C ALA A 175 -11.84 17.09 -2.99
N LYS A 176 -12.73 17.81 -2.31
CA LYS A 176 -12.77 19.28 -2.33
C LYS A 176 -11.56 19.92 -1.63
N GLU A 177 -10.82 19.15 -0.88
CA GLU A 177 -9.58 19.59 -0.20
C GLU A 177 -8.32 19.31 -1.05
N GLY A 178 -8.47 18.84 -2.30
CA GLY A 178 -7.35 18.51 -3.18
C GLY A 178 -6.66 17.17 -2.86
N ILE A 179 -7.31 16.34 -2.04
CA ILE A 179 -6.78 15.04 -1.59
C ILE A 179 -7.55 13.93 -2.30
N THR A 180 -6.84 13.00 -2.94
CA THR A 180 -7.45 11.82 -3.55
C THR A 180 -7.17 10.57 -2.76
N ALA A 181 -8.12 9.62 -2.79
CA ALA A 181 -7.96 8.30 -2.20
C ALA A 181 -8.41 7.24 -3.21
N ASN A 182 -7.53 6.28 -3.50
CA ASN A 182 -7.79 5.20 -4.44
C ASN A 182 -7.28 3.87 -3.89
N ALA A 183 -7.84 2.77 -4.38
CA ALA A 183 -7.37 1.43 -4.10
C ALA A 183 -6.81 0.76 -5.37
N ILE A 184 -5.82 -0.09 -5.18
CA ILE A 184 -5.38 -1.04 -6.21
C ILE A 184 -5.74 -2.42 -5.69
N ALA A 185 -6.39 -3.24 -6.51
CA ALA A 185 -6.78 -4.61 -6.19
C ALA A 185 -6.03 -5.61 -7.08
N PRO A 186 -4.78 -5.98 -6.70
CA PRO A 186 -4.02 -6.95 -7.45
C PRO A 186 -4.57 -8.37 -7.28
N ALA A 187 -4.33 -9.23 -8.27
CA ALA A 187 -4.45 -10.67 -8.12
C ALA A 187 -3.11 -11.28 -7.66
N LEU A 188 -2.65 -12.34 -8.33
CA LEU A 188 -1.40 -13.01 -8.01
C LEU A 188 -0.21 -12.25 -8.64
N ILE A 189 0.50 -11.50 -7.81
CA ILE A 189 1.71 -10.77 -8.20
C ILE A 189 2.94 -11.56 -7.76
N LEU A 190 3.94 -11.70 -8.62
CA LEU A 190 5.16 -12.47 -8.40
C LEU A 190 5.98 -11.89 -7.24
N THR A 191 5.70 -12.33 -6.04
CA THR A 191 6.36 -11.92 -4.79
C THR A 191 6.60 -13.16 -3.93
N GLU A 192 7.43 -13.05 -2.89
CA GLU A 192 7.62 -14.17 -1.94
C GLU A 192 6.30 -14.69 -1.37
N MET A 193 5.31 -13.83 -1.15
CA MET A 193 3.99 -14.23 -0.65
C MET A 193 3.28 -15.18 -1.62
N VAL A 194 3.43 -14.97 -2.92
CA VAL A 194 2.81 -15.81 -3.96
C VAL A 194 3.69 -17.04 -4.25
N THR A 195 5.00 -16.89 -4.35
CA THR A 195 5.91 -18.02 -4.63
C THR A 195 5.98 -19.03 -3.48
N SER A 196 5.71 -18.61 -2.24
CA SER A 196 5.58 -19.54 -1.10
C SER A 196 4.24 -20.28 -1.05
N ASN A 197 3.27 -19.88 -1.86
CA ASN A 197 1.95 -20.55 -1.91
C ASN A 197 1.93 -21.59 -3.03
N LEU A 198 2.05 -22.87 -2.68
CA LEU A 198 2.04 -24.00 -3.61
C LEU A 198 0.73 -24.13 -4.42
N LYS A 199 -0.34 -23.45 -4.03
CA LYS A 199 -1.63 -23.44 -4.74
C LYS A 199 -1.74 -22.27 -5.73
N ALA A 200 -0.81 -21.33 -5.72
CA ALA A 200 -0.79 -20.25 -6.68
C ALA A 200 -0.37 -20.75 -8.06
N ARG A 201 -1.24 -20.61 -9.05
CA ARG A 201 -1.02 -21.07 -10.41
C ARG A 201 -1.37 -19.97 -11.42
N PRO A 202 -0.51 -19.71 -12.41
CA PRO A 202 -0.74 -18.67 -13.39
C PRO A 202 -1.92 -18.97 -14.34
N ASP A 203 -2.21 -20.27 -14.58
CA ASP A 203 -3.34 -20.70 -15.42
C ASP A 203 -4.72 -20.36 -14.83
N LEU A 204 -4.79 -19.99 -13.56
CA LEU A 204 -6.02 -19.44 -12.95
C LEU A 204 -6.31 -17.99 -13.38
N ILE A 205 -5.34 -17.32 -13.98
CA ILE A 205 -5.46 -15.92 -14.41
C ILE A 205 -5.72 -15.90 -15.91
N PRO A 206 -6.75 -15.20 -16.42
CA PRO A 206 -7.06 -15.20 -17.86
C PRO A 206 -5.90 -14.81 -18.78
N VAL A 207 -5.01 -13.89 -18.37
CA VAL A 207 -3.80 -13.55 -19.14
C VAL A 207 -2.71 -14.62 -19.07
N GLY A 208 -2.86 -15.71 -18.32
CA GLY A 208 -1.99 -16.87 -18.28
C GLY A 208 -0.64 -16.68 -17.58
N ARG A 209 -0.45 -15.60 -16.84
CA ARG A 209 0.79 -15.33 -16.08
C ARG A 209 0.51 -14.63 -14.75
N PHE A 210 1.46 -14.68 -13.85
CA PHE A 210 1.48 -13.77 -12.70
C PHE A 210 1.74 -12.33 -13.17
N GLY A 211 1.19 -11.35 -12.42
CA GLY A 211 1.59 -9.97 -12.59
C GLY A 211 2.95 -9.71 -11.93
N ASP A 212 3.65 -8.67 -12.38
CA ASP A 212 4.92 -8.23 -11.79
C ASP A 212 4.68 -7.09 -10.79
N PRO A 213 5.51 -6.97 -9.73
CA PRO A 213 5.43 -5.85 -8.81
C PRO A 213 5.54 -4.48 -9.49
N GLU A 214 6.28 -4.39 -10.57
CA GLU A 214 6.47 -3.21 -11.40
C GLU A 214 5.17 -2.77 -12.07
N GLU A 215 4.31 -3.69 -12.50
CA GLU A 215 2.99 -3.36 -13.07
C GLU A 215 2.08 -2.69 -12.01
N VAL A 216 2.15 -3.14 -10.76
CA VAL A 216 1.43 -2.49 -9.64
C VAL A 216 2.03 -1.10 -9.36
N ALA A 217 3.33 -0.96 -9.46
CA ALA A 217 4.02 0.30 -9.21
C ALA A 217 3.69 1.37 -10.27
N GLU A 218 3.50 0.98 -11.53
CA GLU A 218 3.05 1.89 -12.60
C GLU A 218 1.66 2.45 -12.30
N VAL A 219 0.73 1.61 -11.86
CA VAL A 219 -0.61 2.06 -11.46
C VAL A 219 -0.54 2.99 -10.25
N ALA A 220 0.26 2.65 -9.23
CA ALA A 220 0.45 3.50 -8.06
C ALA A 220 1.03 4.87 -8.46
N LEU A 221 2.00 4.90 -9.37
CA LEU A 221 2.57 6.14 -9.90
C LEU A 221 1.54 6.96 -10.68
N ALA A 222 0.71 6.32 -11.51
CA ALA A 222 -0.36 6.99 -12.23
C ALA A 222 -1.37 7.63 -11.27
N LEU A 223 -1.77 6.94 -10.20
CA LEU A 223 -2.65 7.47 -9.16
C LEU A 223 -2.00 8.62 -8.37
N ALA A 224 -0.70 8.55 -8.10
CA ALA A 224 0.03 9.62 -7.42
C ALA A 224 0.10 10.91 -8.27
N ARG A 225 0.16 10.79 -9.61
CA ARG A 225 0.30 11.90 -10.55
C ARG A 225 -1.01 12.42 -11.14
N ASN A 226 -2.13 11.79 -10.82
CA ASN A 226 -3.42 12.18 -11.38
C ASN A 226 -4.41 12.58 -10.29
N GLY A 227 -4.60 13.89 -10.13
CA GLY A 227 -5.53 14.48 -9.17
C GLY A 227 -7.01 14.38 -9.56
N TYR A 228 -7.34 13.86 -10.74
CA TYR A 228 -8.72 13.66 -11.19
C TYR A 228 -9.26 12.26 -10.91
N ILE A 229 -8.37 11.31 -10.56
CA ILE A 229 -8.76 9.94 -10.18
C ILE A 229 -8.91 9.90 -8.66
N THR A 230 -10.14 9.71 -8.17
CA THR A 230 -10.43 9.52 -6.74
C THR A 230 -11.61 8.59 -6.54
N GLY A 231 -11.63 7.83 -5.45
CA GLY A 231 -12.68 6.87 -5.11
C GLY A 231 -12.68 5.61 -5.99
N GLN A 232 -11.60 5.37 -6.74
CA GLN A 232 -11.55 4.25 -7.66
C GLN A 232 -10.86 3.04 -7.04
N THR A 233 -11.32 1.85 -7.43
CA THR A 233 -10.59 0.60 -7.23
C THR A 233 -10.08 0.14 -8.60
N ILE A 234 -8.75 0.19 -8.77
CA ILE A 234 -8.14 -0.28 -10.01
C ILE A 234 -7.87 -1.77 -9.90
N ASN A 235 -8.60 -2.56 -10.67
CA ASN A 235 -8.46 -4.01 -10.73
C ASN A 235 -7.24 -4.38 -11.59
N LEU A 236 -6.11 -4.69 -10.94
CA LEU A 236 -4.89 -5.17 -11.59
C LEU A 236 -4.79 -6.68 -11.42
N ASN A 237 -5.59 -7.43 -12.17
CA ASN A 237 -5.85 -8.84 -11.87
C ASN A 237 -5.77 -9.77 -13.08
N GLY A 238 -5.27 -9.29 -14.23
CA GLY A 238 -5.12 -10.10 -15.43
C GLY A 238 -6.44 -10.65 -16.00
N GLY A 239 -7.57 -9.96 -15.75
CA GLY A 239 -8.89 -10.38 -16.21
C GLY A 239 -9.64 -11.31 -15.24
N TRP A 240 -9.13 -11.57 -14.03
CA TRP A 240 -9.79 -12.44 -13.06
C TRP A 240 -11.14 -11.88 -12.62
N VAL A 241 -11.23 -10.57 -12.42
CA VAL A 241 -12.49 -9.86 -12.15
C VAL A 241 -12.63 -8.73 -13.16
N MET A 242 -13.76 -8.73 -13.82
CA MET A 242 -14.17 -7.69 -14.78
C MET A 242 -15.28 -6.86 -14.11
N SER A 243 -15.11 -5.56 -14.04
CA SER A 243 -16.07 -4.59 -13.48
C SER A 243 -16.20 -3.36 -14.35
#